data_1eb9351e0f04e46d99d2fb2498bbd99f
#
_entry.id   1eb9351e0f04e46d99d2fb2498bbd99f
#
_cell.length_a   1.000
_cell.length_b   1.000
_cell.length_c   1.000
_cell.angle_alpha   90.00
_cell.angle_beta   90.00
_cell.angle_gamma   90.00
#
_symmetry.space_group_name_H-M   'P 1'
#
loop_
_entity.id
_entity.type
_entity.pdbx_description
1 polymer ?
#
loop_
_entity_poly.entity_id
_entity_poly.type
_entity_poly.pdbx_seq_one_letter_code
_entity_poly.pdbx_strand_id
1 'polypeptide(L)'
;TLKSYNPDTKVNIHEEPISSLNAMEIIKDYDIIVNGADNFPTRYLVNDASYMSGKPLVDGSILLFDGQATTFLAGEGCYRCLFPTPPPPGEVPSCAEAGVLGMLPGMVGTIQATEVVKLILGIGETLSGRLLLIDALSMEYRTVKLRRDPKCPLCGDNPTVTELIDYEAFCGGASLIG
;
A
#
# COMPACT_ATOMS: atom_id res chain seq x y z
N THR A 1 -13.21 -4.82 19.54
CA THR A 1 -12.62 -6.15 19.28
C THR A 1 -11.12 -6.18 19.56
N LEU A 2 -10.24 -5.28 19.00
CA LEU A 2 -8.78 -5.30 19.23
C LEU A 2 -8.43 -5.23 20.72
N LYS A 3 -9.04 -4.32 21.49
CA LYS A 3 -8.84 -4.20 22.94
C LYS A 3 -9.29 -5.43 23.74
N SER A 4 -10.14 -6.29 23.20
CA SER A 4 -10.54 -7.53 23.88
C SER A 4 -9.49 -8.64 23.72
N TYR A 5 -8.64 -8.57 22.70
CA TYR A 5 -7.52 -9.50 22.52
C TYR A 5 -6.30 -9.09 23.33
N ASN A 6 -5.98 -7.80 23.35
CA ASN A 6 -4.89 -7.26 24.15
C ASN A 6 -5.28 -5.90 24.73
N PRO A 7 -5.64 -5.82 26.03
CA PRO A 7 -6.05 -4.58 26.67
C PRO A 7 -4.93 -3.54 26.77
N ASP A 8 -3.66 -3.95 26.74
CA ASP A 8 -2.52 -3.07 26.86
C ASP A 8 -2.19 -2.35 25.53
N THR A 9 -2.80 -2.82 24.41
CA THR A 9 -2.62 -2.17 23.11
C THR A 9 -3.38 -0.86 23.06
N LYS A 10 -2.65 0.23 22.82
CA LYS A 10 -3.25 1.54 22.56
C LYS A 10 -3.78 1.58 21.13
N VAL A 11 -5.08 1.73 20.97
CA VAL A 11 -5.74 1.88 19.67
C VAL A 11 -6.27 3.30 19.54
N ASN A 12 -5.73 4.05 18.58
CA ASN A 12 -6.25 5.35 18.18
C ASN A 12 -7.17 5.14 16.97
N ILE A 13 -8.40 5.64 17.06
CA ILE A 13 -9.40 5.51 15.98
C ILE A 13 -9.56 6.88 15.34
N HIS A 14 -9.48 6.92 14.00
CA HIS A 14 -9.80 8.07 13.19
C HIS A 14 -11.11 7.75 12.46
N GLU A 15 -12.19 8.44 12.81
CA GLU A 15 -13.54 8.21 12.25
C GLU A 15 -13.81 9.08 11.01
N GLU A 16 -12.78 9.43 10.29
CA GLU A 16 -12.82 10.22 9.07
C GLU A 16 -12.04 9.54 7.95
N PRO A 17 -12.43 9.73 6.69
CA PRO A 17 -11.63 9.23 5.56
C PRO A 17 -10.24 9.86 5.55
N ILE A 18 -9.22 9.03 5.29
CA ILE A 18 -7.87 9.56 5.04
C ILE A 18 -7.88 10.32 3.70
N SER A 19 -7.26 11.48 3.69
CA SER A 19 -7.20 12.38 2.54
C SER A 19 -5.86 13.11 2.50
N SER A 20 -5.58 13.84 1.42
CA SER A 20 -4.39 14.70 1.32
C SER A 20 -4.32 15.77 2.40
N LEU A 21 -5.46 16.14 3.00
CA LEU A 21 -5.52 17.16 4.05
C LEU A 21 -5.09 16.66 5.44
N ASN A 22 -5.30 15.37 5.72
CA ASN A 22 -5.06 14.80 7.06
C ASN A 22 -4.01 13.68 7.10
N ALA A 23 -3.62 13.11 5.96
CA ALA A 23 -2.73 11.95 5.92
C ALA A 23 -1.38 12.19 6.62
N MET A 24 -0.74 13.33 6.37
CA MET A 24 0.56 13.65 6.98
C MET A 24 0.44 13.80 8.50
N GLU A 25 -0.66 14.40 8.97
CA GLU A 25 -0.93 14.58 10.41
C GLU A 25 -1.19 13.23 11.09
N ILE A 26 -1.96 12.34 10.45
CA ILE A 26 -2.23 11.00 10.98
C ILE A 26 -0.94 10.17 11.01
N ILE A 27 -0.18 10.14 9.91
CA ILE A 27 0.99 9.27 9.74
C ILE A 27 2.16 9.68 10.65
N LYS A 28 2.31 10.95 11.01
CA LYS A 28 3.47 11.45 11.74
C LYS A 28 3.77 10.70 13.04
N ASP A 29 2.74 10.24 13.74
CA ASP A 29 2.84 9.61 15.05
C ASP A 29 3.12 8.08 15.00
N TYR A 30 3.29 7.51 13.81
CA TYR A 30 3.53 6.09 13.60
C TYR A 30 4.89 5.84 12.95
N ASP A 31 5.51 4.71 13.26
CA ASP A 31 6.82 4.32 12.74
C ASP A 31 6.72 3.49 11.46
N ILE A 32 5.66 2.72 11.31
CA ILE A 32 5.41 1.83 10.17
C ILE A 32 3.96 1.99 9.73
N ILE A 33 3.75 2.10 8.44
CA ILE A 33 2.43 2.18 7.82
C ILE A 33 2.07 0.83 7.22
N VAL A 34 0.85 0.35 7.48
CA VAL A 34 0.33 -0.88 6.88
C VAL A 34 -0.88 -0.52 6.03
N ASN A 35 -0.82 -0.82 4.74
CA ASN A 35 -1.90 -0.51 3.81
C ASN A 35 -2.73 -1.75 3.48
N GLY A 36 -4.01 -1.69 3.72
CA GLY A 36 -5.01 -2.69 3.33
C GLY A 36 -6.18 -2.07 2.55
N ALA A 37 -5.97 -0.90 1.94
CA ALA A 37 -7.00 -0.23 1.16
C ALA A 37 -7.38 -1.04 -0.09
N ASP A 38 -8.65 -0.99 -0.45
CA ASP A 38 -9.25 -1.69 -1.60
C ASP A 38 -9.53 -0.77 -2.80
N ASN A 39 -9.04 0.48 -2.74
CA ASN A 39 -9.22 1.47 -3.80
C ASN A 39 -7.90 2.16 -4.16
N PHE A 40 -7.77 2.57 -5.41
CA PHE A 40 -6.55 3.20 -5.92
C PHE A 40 -6.25 4.57 -5.31
N PRO A 41 -7.22 5.50 -5.14
CA PRO A 41 -6.95 6.79 -4.52
C PRO A 41 -6.25 6.66 -3.16
N THR A 42 -6.77 5.84 -2.27
CA THR A 42 -6.15 5.61 -0.95
C THR A 42 -4.78 4.95 -1.06
N ARG A 43 -4.57 4.00 -2.00
CA ARG A 43 -3.27 3.36 -2.19
C ARG A 43 -2.19 4.35 -2.61
N TYR A 44 -2.47 5.20 -3.59
CA TYR A 44 -1.53 6.24 -4.02
C TYR A 44 -1.28 7.26 -2.91
N LEU A 45 -2.32 7.72 -2.23
CA LEU A 45 -2.22 8.66 -1.12
C LEU A 45 -1.31 8.11 -0.01
N VAL A 46 -1.58 6.89 0.47
CA VAL A 46 -0.81 6.28 1.56
C VAL A 46 0.64 6.02 1.15
N ASN A 47 0.87 5.58 -0.10
CA ASN A 47 2.23 5.44 -0.63
C ASN A 47 2.99 6.77 -0.62
N ASP A 48 2.38 7.82 -1.17
CA ASP A 48 3.04 9.12 -1.31
C ASP A 48 3.31 9.73 0.08
N ALA A 49 2.33 9.69 0.98
CA ALA A 49 2.47 10.18 2.34
C ALA A 49 3.54 9.41 3.13
N SER A 50 3.59 8.08 3.01
CA SER A 50 4.61 7.24 3.66
C SER A 50 6.00 7.56 3.12
N TYR A 51 6.16 7.67 1.80
CA TYR A 51 7.43 8.03 1.17
C TYR A 51 7.92 9.41 1.60
N MET A 52 7.06 10.44 1.54
CA MET A 52 7.38 11.81 1.94
C MET A 52 7.71 11.92 3.43
N SER A 53 7.11 11.08 4.27
CA SER A 53 7.39 11.01 5.71
C SER A 53 8.63 10.16 6.04
N GLY A 54 9.25 9.51 5.04
CA GLY A 54 10.39 8.60 5.23
C GLY A 54 10.04 7.34 6.01
N LYS A 55 8.76 6.94 6.05
CA LYS A 55 8.28 5.80 6.84
C LYS A 55 8.12 4.55 5.97
N PRO A 56 8.49 3.36 6.49
CA PRO A 56 8.20 2.09 5.82
C PRO A 56 6.71 1.93 5.56
N LEU A 57 6.37 1.43 4.36
CA LEU A 57 5.02 1.06 3.98
C LEU A 57 4.96 -0.45 3.69
N VAL A 58 4.20 -1.18 4.47
CA VAL A 58 3.88 -2.59 4.20
C VAL A 58 2.55 -2.63 3.46
N ASP A 59 2.61 -2.90 2.16
CA ASP A 59 1.45 -2.92 1.27
C ASP A 59 0.96 -4.33 1.01
N GLY A 60 -0.36 -4.50 1.04
CA GLY A 60 -1.05 -5.73 0.67
C GLY A 60 -2.26 -5.43 -0.19
N SER A 61 -2.55 -6.29 -1.17
CA SER A 61 -3.79 -6.21 -1.93
C SER A 61 -4.28 -7.57 -2.35
N ILE A 62 -5.57 -7.63 -2.61
CA ILE A 62 -6.29 -8.83 -3.03
C ILE A 62 -7.27 -8.48 -4.13
N LEU A 63 -7.48 -9.42 -5.04
CA LEU A 63 -8.54 -9.35 -6.05
C LEU A 63 -8.94 -10.77 -6.42
N LEU A 64 -10.23 -11.10 -6.33
CA LEU A 64 -10.76 -12.43 -6.61
C LEU A 64 -10.03 -13.52 -5.78
N PHE A 65 -9.10 -14.24 -6.41
CA PHE A 65 -8.31 -15.33 -5.83
C PHE A 65 -6.82 -15.00 -5.74
N ASP A 66 -6.45 -13.79 -6.19
CA ASP A 66 -5.07 -13.33 -6.22
C ASP A 66 -4.75 -12.40 -5.06
N GLY A 67 -3.59 -12.58 -4.47
CA GLY A 67 -3.04 -11.72 -3.44
C GLY A 67 -1.66 -11.21 -3.81
N GLN A 68 -1.29 -10.07 -3.28
CA GLN A 68 0.08 -9.57 -3.37
C GLN A 68 0.48 -8.84 -2.10
N ALA A 69 1.78 -8.89 -1.79
CA ALA A 69 2.36 -8.15 -0.68
C ALA A 69 3.77 -7.67 -1.01
N THR A 70 4.13 -6.52 -0.48
CA THR A 70 5.48 -5.96 -0.59
C THR A 70 5.75 -5.01 0.57
N THR A 71 7.01 -4.64 0.76
CA THR A 71 7.44 -3.62 1.71
C THR A 71 8.19 -2.54 0.95
N PHE A 72 7.74 -1.31 1.04
CA PHE A 72 8.43 -0.16 0.45
C PHE A 72 9.28 0.53 1.52
N LEU A 73 10.58 0.63 1.25
CA LEU A 73 11.55 1.36 2.06
C LEU A 73 12.12 2.53 1.25
N ALA A 74 12.54 3.56 1.95
CA ALA A 74 13.19 4.70 1.30
C ALA A 74 14.42 4.24 0.49
N GLY A 75 14.51 4.69 -0.76
CA GLY A 75 15.61 4.36 -1.68
C GLY A 75 15.43 3.10 -2.52
N GLU A 76 14.49 2.21 -2.18
CA GLU A 76 14.33 0.94 -2.91
C GLU A 76 13.32 1.02 -4.07
N GLY A 77 12.26 1.66 -3.91
CA GLY A 77 11.18 1.80 -4.87
C GLY A 77 9.86 2.04 -4.13
N CYS A 78 8.83 2.41 -4.83
CA CYS A 78 7.55 2.73 -4.23
C CYS A 78 6.40 2.15 -5.07
N TYR A 79 5.18 2.33 -4.62
CA TYR A 79 3.98 1.85 -5.33
C TYR A 79 3.90 2.41 -6.76
N ARG A 80 4.34 3.66 -6.98
CA ARG A 80 4.38 4.28 -8.31
C ARG A 80 5.44 3.68 -9.24
N CYS A 81 6.45 2.96 -8.71
CA CYS A 81 7.37 2.18 -9.53
C CYS A 81 6.72 0.91 -10.11
N LEU A 82 5.73 0.34 -9.40
CA LEU A 82 4.93 -0.79 -9.90
C LEU A 82 3.79 -0.31 -10.80
N PHE A 83 3.10 0.73 -10.37
CA PHE A 83 1.90 1.28 -11.01
C PHE A 83 2.10 2.79 -11.20
N PRO A 84 2.78 3.20 -12.30
CA PRO A 84 3.06 4.63 -12.55
C PRO A 84 1.81 5.47 -12.72
N THR A 85 0.76 4.89 -13.29
CA THR A 85 -0.56 5.49 -13.48
C THR A 85 -1.64 4.55 -12.97
N PRO A 86 -2.74 5.07 -12.42
CA PRO A 86 -3.89 4.23 -12.08
C PRO A 86 -4.52 3.63 -13.35
N PRO A 87 -5.15 2.45 -13.24
CA PRO A 87 -5.92 1.91 -14.35
C PRO A 87 -7.08 2.86 -14.69
N PRO A 88 -7.51 2.89 -15.96
CA PRO A 88 -8.71 3.62 -16.35
C PRO A 88 -9.93 3.22 -15.51
N PRO A 89 -10.83 4.17 -15.18
CA PRO A 89 -12.05 3.85 -14.45
C PRO A 89 -12.85 2.72 -15.10
N GLY A 90 -13.24 1.72 -14.30
CA GLY A 90 -14.02 0.57 -14.75
C GLY A 90 -13.20 -0.56 -15.40
N GLU A 91 -11.90 -0.42 -15.60
CA GLU A 91 -11.06 -1.49 -16.16
C GLU A 91 -10.76 -2.57 -15.11
N VAL A 92 -10.56 -2.18 -13.86
CA VAL A 92 -10.36 -3.10 -12.74
C VAL A 92 -11.60 -3.05 -11.83
N PRO A 93 -12.34 -4.15 -11.70
CA PRO A 93 -13.52 -4.18 -10.84
C PRO A 93 -13.09 -3.97 -9.37
N SER A 94 -13.95 -3.33 -8.59
CA SER A 94 -13.77 -3.23 -7.14
C SER A 94 -13.94 -4.60 -6.48
N CYS A 95 -13.41 -4.76 -5.26
CA CYS A 95 -13.65 -5.96 -4.46
C CYS A 95 -15.14 -6.23 -4.20
N ALA A 96 -15.97 -5.19 -4.17
CA ALA A 96 -17.42 -5.31 -4.01
C ALA A 96 -18.10 -5.88 -5.26
N GLU A 97 -17.59 -5.57 -6.45
CA GLU A 97 -18.12 -6.05 -7.73
C GLU A 97 -17.62 -7.46 -8.09
N ALA A 98 -16.30 -7.68 -7.96
CA ALA A 98 -15.66 -8.95 -8.33
C ALA A 98 -15.78 -10.02 -7.24
N GLY A 99 -15.96 -9.61 -5.99
CA GLY A 99 -15.82 -10.49 -4.84
C GLY A 99 -14.38 -10.81 -4.51
N VAL A 100 -14.18 -11.43 -3.35
CA VAL A 100 -12.87 -11.92 -2.90
C VAL A 100 -13.04 -13.24 -2.15
N LEU A 101 -12.07 -14.12 -2.26
CA LEU A 101 -12.00 -15.32 -1.43
C LEU A 101 -11.78 -14.91 0.03
N GLY A 102 -12.74 -15.18 0.93
CA GLY A 102 -12.76 -14.65 2.30
C GLY A 102 -11.54 -14.98 3.16
N MET A 103 -10.78 -16.02 2.83
CA MET A 103 -9.54 -16.39 3.54
C MET A 103 -8.33 -15.60 3.05
N LEU A 104 -8.36 -15.07 1.82
CA LEU A 104 -7.22 -14.38 1.21
C LEU A 104 -6.79 -13.12 1.98
N PRO A 105 -7.70 -12.27 2.50
CA PRO A 105 -7.31 -11.17 3.38
C PRO A 105 -6.54 -11.61 4.61
N GLY A 106 -6.89 -12.78 5.18
CA GLY A 106 -6.17 -13.36 6.32
C GLY A 106 -4.76 -13.78 5.95
N MET A 107 -4.57 -14.41 4.78
CA MET A 107 -3.26 -14.82 4.27
C MET A 107 -2.36 -13.60 4.04
N VAL A 108 -2.84 -12.63 3.28
CA VAL A 108 -2.09 -11.41 2.98
C VAL A 108 -1.83 -10.59 4.24
N GLY A 109 -2.83 -10.42 5.11
CA GLY A 109 -2.68 -9.69 6.37
C GLY A 109 -1.67 -10.32 7.32
N THR A 110 -1.59 -11.66 7.37
CA THR A 110 -0.57 -12.36 8.17
C THR A 110 0.83 -12.13 7.62
N ILE A 111 0.99 -12.10 6.29
CA ILE A 111 2.27 -11.75 5.65
C ILE A 111 2.64 -10.31 5.98
N GLN A 112 1.71 -9.36 5.87
CA GLN A 112 1.95 -7.97 6.26
C GLN A 112 2.37 -7.84 7.73
N ALA A 113 1.69 -8.54 8.64
CA ALA A 113 2.06 -8.55 10.05
C ALA A 113 3.47 -9.11 10.28
N THR A 114 3.85 -10.15 9.52
CA THR A 114 5.21 -10.71 9.56
C THR A 114 6.26 -9.70 9.09
N GLU A 115 5.96 -8.96 8.03
CA GLU A 115 6.84 -7.88 7.55
C GLU A 115 7.03 -6.79 8.61
N VAL A 116 5.93 -6.37 9.26
CA VAL A 116 5.99 -5.40 10.37
C VAL A 116 6.87 -5.90 11.52
N VAL A 117 6.72 -7.17 11.93
CA VAL A 117 7.56 -7.76 12.99
C VAL A 117 9.04 -7.76 12.59
N LYS A 118 9.37 -8.11 11.35
CA LYS A 118 10.74 -8.05 10.85
C LYS A 118 11.32 -6.63 10.88
N LEU A 119 10.53 -5.63 10.50
CA LEU A 119 10.94 -4.22 10.57
C LEU A 119 11.19 -3.76 12.01
N ILE A 120 10.30 -4.10 12.94
CA ILE A 120 10.42 -3.71 14.36
C ILE A 120 11.66 -4.34 15.00
N LEU A 121 11.89 -5.61 14.74
CA LEU A 121 12.97 -6.36 15.37
C LEU A 121 14.30 -6.25 14.61
N GLY A 122 14.32 -5.74 13.40
CA GLY A 122 15.51 -5.66 12.55
C GLY A 122 16.07 -7.07 12.19
N ILE A 123 15.19 -8.05 11.98
CA ILE A 123 15.56 -9.44 11.71
C ILE A 123 15.05 -9.94 10.36
N GLY A 124 15.72 -10.95 9.83
CA GLY A 124 15.35 -11.60 8.57
C GLY A 124 15.47 -10.67 7.37
N GLU A 125 14.84 -11.06 6.27
CA GLU A 125 14.78 -10.28 5.03
C GLU A 125 13.33 -9.83 4.78
N THR A 126 13.11 -8.53 4.64
CA THR A 126 11.80 -7.99 4.28
C THR A 126 11.51 -8.20 2.79
N LEU A 127 10.27 -7.94 2.39
CA LEU A 127 9.88 -7.89 0.98
C LEU A 127 10.30 -6.59 0.27
N SER A 128 11.23 -5.82 0.84
CA SER A 128 11.77 -4.64 0.14
C SER A 128 12.49 -5.05 -1.14
N GLY A 129 12.22 -4.34 -2.23
CA GLY A 129 12.73 -4.69 -3.56
C GLY A 129 12.14 -5.97 -4.18
N ARG A 130 11.07 -6.51 -3.58
CA ARG A 130 10.40 -7.75 -4.01
C ARG A 130 8.89 -7.61 -3.90
N LEU A 131 8.17 -8.14 -4.89
CA LEU A 131 6.72 -8.29 -4.84
C LEU A 131 6.38 -9.77 -4.71
N LEU A 132 5.73 -10.17 -3.64
CA LEU A 132 5.17 -11.50 -3.45
C LEU A 132 3.80 -11.54 -4.14
N LEU A 133 3.62 -12.51 -5.01
CA LEU A 133 2.37 -12.83 -5.70
C LEU A 133 1.84 -14.15 -5.16
N ILE A 134 0.54 -14.22 -4.89
CA ILE A 134 -0.15 -15.37 -4.34
C ILE A 134 -1.31 -15.71 -5.27
N ASP A 135 -1.33 -16.92 -5.80
CA ASP A 135 -2.49 -17.52 -6.43
C ASP A 135 -3.12 -18.51 -5.44
N ALA A 136 -4.28 -18.17 -4.90
CA ALA A 136 -4.94 -19.01 -3.90
C ALA A 136 -5.64 -20.24 -4.50
N LEU A 137 -5.86 -20.29 -5.82
CA LEU A 137 -6.45 -21.47 -6.46
C LEU A 137 -5.43 -22.57 -6.68
N SER A 138 -4.24 -22.20 -7.15
CA SER A 138 -3.12 -23.15 -7.32
C SER A 138 -2.27 -23.31 -6.08
N MET A 139 -2.45 -22.45 -5.06
CA MET A 139 -1.59 -22.32 -3.88
C MET A 139 -0.13 -22.03 -4.24
N GLU A 140 0.06 -21.29 -5.32
CA GLU A 140 1.39 -20.86 -5.75
C GLU A 140 1.77 -19.51 -5.13
N TYR A 141 3.02 -19.44 -4.68
CA TYR A 141 3.66 -18.24 -4.17
C TYR A 141 4.86 -17.92 -5.03
N ARG A 142 4.85 -16.77 -5.68
CA ARG A 142 5.92 -16.33 -6.55
C ARG A 142 6.43 -14.96 -6.12
N THR A 143 7.74 -14.82 -6.01
CA THR A 143 8.38 -13.53 -5.75
C THR A 143 9.01 -12.99 -7.03
N VAL A 144 8.67 -11.76 -7.37
CA VAL A 144 9.27 -11.02 -8.49
C VAL A 144 10.08 -9.84 -7.97
N LYS A 145 11.15 -9.48 -8.68
CA LYS A 145 12.01 -8.36 -8.30
C LYS A 145 11.30 -7.04 -8.59
N LEU A 146 11.22 -6.19 -7.59
CA LEU A 146 10.77 -4.81 -7.70
C LEU A 146 12.01 -3.90 -7.75
N ARG A 147 12.09 -3.03 -8.75
CA ARG A 147 13.20 -2.08 -8.88
C ARG A 147 12.66 -0.66 -8.79
N ARG A 148 13.42 0.21 -8.15
CA ARG A 148 13.18 1.65 -8.23
C ARG A 148 13.31 2.10 -9.69
N ASP A 149 12.31 2.82 -10.15
CA ASP A 149 12.36 3.46 -11.47
C ASP A 149 13.01 4.85 -11.35
N PRO A 150 14.15 5.11 -12.04
CA PRO A 150 14.76 6.44 -12.05
C PRO A 150 13.83 7.55 -12.56
N LYS A 151 12.79 7.19 -13.34
CA LYS A 151 11.79 8.13 -13.88
C LYS A 151 10.52 8.19 -13.04
N CYS A 152 10.47 7.49 -11.89
CA CYS A 152 9.29 7.52 -11.04
C CYS A 152 8.94 8.97 -10.63
N PRO A 153 7.68 9.40 -10.77
CA PRO A 153 7.28 10.76 -10.44
C PRO A 153 7.41 11.11 -8.96
N LEU A 154 7.48 10.11 -8.07
CA LEU A 154 7.62 10.32 -6.62
C LEU A 154 9.05 10.06 -6.14
N CYS A 155 9.58 8.85 -6.37
CA CYS A 155 10.86 8.44 -5.82
C CYS A 155 12.01 8.43 -6.84
N GLY A 156 11.79 8.87 -8.08
CA GLY A 156 12.78 8.92 -9.14
C GLY A 156 13.86 10.00 -8.93
N ASP A 157 14.75 10.12 -9.91
CA ASP A 157 15.89 11.06 -9.83
C ASP A 157 15.45 12.53 -9.99
N ASN A 158 14.31 12.76 -10.65
CA ASN A 158 13.71 14.08 -10.83
C ASN A 158 12.20 14.00 -10.49
N PRO A 159 11.86 13.95 -9.20
CA PRO A 159 10.48 13.79 -8.79
C PRO A 159 9.61 15.00 -9.16
N THR A 160 8.40 14.75 -9.64
CA THR A 160 7.40 15.77 -9.97
C THR A 160 6.26 15.81 -8.96
N VAL A 161 6.07 14.74 -8.18
CA VAL A 161 5.13 14.67 -7.07
C VAL A 161 5.90 15.01 -5.79
N THR A 162 5.82 16.27 -5.38
CA THR A 162 6.54 16.81 -4.21
C THR A 162 5.61 17.13 -3.04
N GLU A 163 4.30 17.05 -3.25
CA GLU A 163 3.25 17.24 -2.25
C GLU A 163 2.09 16.28 -2.53
N LEU A 164 1.22 16.09 -1.54
CA LEU A 164 0.01 15.29 -1.70
C LEU A 164 -0.97 16.01 -2.64
N ILE A 165 -1.53 15.25 -3.56
CA ILE A 165 -2.41 15.75 -4.63
C ILE A 165 -3.88 15.38 -4.37
N ASP A 166 -4.78 15.75 -5.27
CA ASP A 166 -6.15 15.22 -5.31
C ASP A 166 -6.14 13.83 -5.95
N TYR A 167 -6.16 12.79 -5.11
CA TYR A 167 -6.09 11.39 -5.56
C TYR A 167 -7.40 10.88 -6.17
N GLU A 168 -8.53 11.45 -5.81
CA GLU A 168 -9.82 11.13 -6.43
C GLU A 168 -9.83 11.61 -7.88
N ALA A 169 -9.42 12.84 -8.13
CA ALA A 169 -9.27 13.37 -9.48
C ALA A 169 -8.19 12.61 -10.28
N PHE A 170 -7.06 12.29 -9.64
CA PHE A 170 -5.96 11.56 -10.28
C PHE A 170 -6.37 10.15 -10.73
N CYS A 171 -7.15 9.42 -9.94
CA CYS A 171 -7.61 8.06 -10.25
C CYS A 171 -8.94 8.05 -11.01
N GLY A 172 -9.75 9.08 -10.88
CA GLY A 172 -11.06 9.18 -11.53
C GLY A 172 -11.01 9.57 -13.02
N GLY A 173 -9.82 9.86 -13.59
CA GLY A 173 -9.66 10.19 -14.98
C GLY A 173 -10.29 11.55 -15.36
N ALA A 174 -10.42 12.48 -14.43
CA ALA A 174 -10.71 13.87 -14.77
C ALA A 174 -9.53 14.39 -15.60
N SER A 175 -9.75 14.54 -16.90
CA SER A 175 -8.79 15.11 -17.84
C SER A 175 -8.35 16.48 -17.35
N LEU A 176 -7.12 16.57 -16.86
CA LEU A 176 -6.43 17.84 -16.79
C LEU A 176 -6.04 18.23 -18.23
N ILE A 177 -7.05 18.59 -19.04
CA ILE A 177 -6.87 19.33 -20.27
C ILE A 177 -7.48 20.70 -20.01
N GLY A 178 -6.63 21.62 -19.71
CA GLY A 178 -6.87 23.04 -19.65
C GLY A 178 -5.58 23.75 -20.00
#